data_0732edb5ae0224b6fc2c6d0e107a9495
#
_entry.id   0732edb5ae0224b6fc2c6d0e107a9495
#
_cell.length_a   1.000
_cell.length_b   1.000
_cell.length_c   1.000
_cell.angle_alpha   90.00
_cell.angle_beta   90.00
_cell.angle_gamma   90.00
#
_symmetry.space_group_name_H-M   'P 1'
#
loop_
_entity.id
_entity.type
_entity.pdbx_description
1 polymer ?
#
loop_
_entity_poly.entity_id
_entity_poly.type
_entity_poly.pdbx_seq_one_letter_code
_entity_poly.pdbx_strand_id
1 'polypeptide(L)'
;MMPHVLTRSLDRSATVFLIVVAACGVLIPLSNLLLPAGSFFQVPTYLVALFGKYVCYAILALSIDLIWGYCGILSLGHGAFFALGGYAMGMYLMRQIGSRGVYGNPILPDFMVFLNYPKLPWYWHGFDMFWFAALIVILAPGLLAFCFGWLAFRSRVTGVYLSIITQAMTYALLLAFFRNDFGFGGNNGLTDFKDILGFNVQADGTRAALFALSCLGLMIGFLICRAIVTSKLGKVLIAVRDAESRTRFLGYRVESYKLFVFTLSACMAGVAGALYVPQVGIINPGEFAPGNSIEAVIWVAVGGRGTLTGAALGAIVVNYAKTVFTSGPLAPYWLFMLGALFILVTLLLPKGIIGTFNAWWEPYKAQRMSPAAESAALEDGVSEPNPAE
;
A
#
# COMPACT_ATOMS: atom_id res chain seq x y z
N MET A 1 -3.67 -13.82 25.27
CA MET A 1 -4.91 -13.03 25.12
C MET A 1 -5.12 -12.48 23.69
N MET A 2 -4.20 -12.67 22.75
CA MET A 2 -4.30 -12.24 21.32
C MET A 2 -5.08 -13.16 20.35
N PRO A 3 -5.17 -14.49 20.47
CA PRO A 3 -5.77 -15.33 19.45
C PRO A 3 -7.30 -15.16 19.31
N HIS A 4 -8.02 -14.83 20.38
CA HIS A 4 -9.48 -14.66 20.32
C HIS A 4 -9.98 -13.38 19.63
N VAL A 5 -9.16 -12.33 19.53
CA VAL A 5 -9.54 -11.07 18.84
C VAL A 5 -9.44 -11.25 17.33
N LEU A 6 -8.45 -11.99 16.86
CA LEU A 6 -8.24 -12.25 15.43
C LEU A 6 -9.34 -13.13 14.81
N THR A 7 -9.77 -14.18 15.50
CA THR A 7 -10.79 -15.09 14.99
C THR A 7 -12.20 -14.47 14.94
N ARG A 8 -12.50 -13.52 15.81
CA ARG A 8 -13.79 -12.80 15.86
C ARG A 8 -13.88 -11.64 14.85
N SER A 9 -12.75 -11.23 14.26
CA SER A 9 -12.67 -10.11 13.33
C SER A 9 -12.65 -10.50 11.86
N LEU A 10 -12.49 -11.79 11.53
CA LEU A 10 -12.38 -12.28 10.16
C LEU A 10 -13.77 -12.58 9.60
N ASP A 11 -14.32 -11.62 8.85
CA ASP A 11 -15.50 -11.86 8.01
C ASP A 11 -15.13 -12.82 6.88
N ARG A 12 -16.14 -13.46 6.30
CA ARG A 12 -15.98 -14.39 5.18
C ARG A 12 -15.19 -13.79 4.01
N SER A 13 -15.39 -12.51 3.71
CA SER A 13 -14.67 -11.78 2.64
C SER A 13 -13.19 -11.61 2.97
N ALA A 14 -12.85 -11.27 4.21
CA ALA A 14 -11.46 -11.13 4.67
C ALA A 14 -10.73 -12.47 4.64
N THR A 15 -11.39 -13.55 5.06
CA THR A 15 -10.82 -14.90 5.03
C THR A 15 -10.54 -15.34 3.59
N VAL A 16 -11.49 -15.15 2.67
CA VAL A 16 -11.31 -15.47 1.25
C VAL A 16 -10.15 -14.66 0.66
N PHE A 17 -10.07 -13.37 0.94
CA PHE A 17 -8.97 -12.52 0.47
C PHE A 17 -7.61 -13.05 0.93
N LEU A 18 -7.46 -13.38 2.22
CA LEU A 18 -6.22 -13.92 2.78
C LEU A 18 -5.86 -15.27 2.16
N ILE A 19 -6.83 -16.16 1.95
CA ILE A 19 -6.61 -17.46 1.30
C ILE A 19 -6.15 -17.26 -0.15
N VAL A 20 -6.78 -16.35 -0.90
CA VAL A 20 -6.40 -16.06 -2.29
C VAL A 20 -4.98 -15.48 -2.36
N VAL A 21 -4.64 -14.49 -1.50
CA VAL A 21 -3.29 -13.92 -1.46
C VAL A 21 -2.25 -14.97 -1.06
N ALA A 22 -2.54 -15.81 -0.06
CA ALA A 22 -1.65 -16.90 0.34
C ALA A 22 -1.48 -17.94 -0.78
N ALA A 23 -2.56 -18.35 -1.43
CA ALA A 23 -2.50 -19.26 -2.56
C ALA A 23 -1.68 -18.67 -3.72
N CYS A 24 -1.88 -17.42 -4.10
CA CYS A 24 -1.05 -16.74 -5.10
C CYS A 24 0.42 -16.68 -4.67
N GLY A 25 0.68 -16.34 -3.39
CA GLY A 25 2.03 -16.26 -2.83
C GLY A 25 2.80 -17.58 -2.83
N VAL A 26 2.11 -18.72 -2.91
CA VAL A 26 2.70 -20.07 -2.98
C VAL A 26 2.67 -20.61 -4.41
N LEU A 27 1.53 -20.58 -5.09
CA LEU A 27 1.34 -21.24 -6.39
C LEU A 27 2.16 -20.57 -7.51
N ILE A 28 2.27 -19.22 -7.52
CA ILE A 28 3.03 -18.51 -8.55
C ILE A 28 4.53 -18.81 -8.45
N PRO A 29 5.20 -18.72 -7.27
CA PRO A 29 6.58 -19.18 -7.11
C PRO A 29 6.80 -20.65 -7.47
N LEU A 30 5.92 -21.55 -7.03
CA LEU A 30 6.02 -22.97 -7.35
C LEU A 30 5.92 -23.23 -8.86
N SER A 31 4.97 -22.58 -9.51
CA SER A 31 4.80 -22.65 -10.97
C SER A 31 6.05 -22.15 -11.71
N ASN A 32 6.67 -21.06 -11.24
CA ASN A 32 7.88 -20.53 -11.84
C ASN A 32 9.09 -21.44 -11.68
N LEU A 33 9.27 -22.08 -10.50
CA LEU A 33 10.48 -22.84 -10.16
C LEU A 33 10.40 -24.32 -10.55
N LEU A 34 9.22 -24.93 -10.49
CA LEU A 34 9.08 -26.39 -10.67
C LEU A 34 8.68 -26.79 -12.09
N LEU A 35 7.99 -25.92 -12.83
CA LEU A 35 7.53 -26.27 -14.17
C LEU A 35 8.61 -25.94 -15.22
N PRO A 36 8.81 -26.82 -16.22
CA PRO A 36 9.78 -26.60 -17.28
C PRO A 36 9.41 -25.38 -18.13
N ALA A 37 10.44 -24.69 -18.62
CA ALA A 37 10.30 -23.52 -19.48
C ALA A 37 9.48 -23.87 -20.74
N GLY A 38 8.43 -23.08 -21.01
CA GLY A 38 7.52 -23.29 -22.14
C GLY A 38 6.27 -24.13 -21.83
N SER A 39 6.09 -24.62 -20.59
CA SER A 39 4.83 -25.23 -20.15
C SER A 39 3.72 -24.18 -20.08
N PHE A 40 2.48 -24.55 -20.44
CA PHE A 40 1.31 -23.65 -20.41
C PHE A 40 1.03 -23.04 -19.02
N PHE A 41 1.37 -23.74 -17.96
CA PHE A 41 1.18 -23.29 -16.57
C PHE A 41 2.40 -22.65 -15.95
N GLN A 42 3.54 -22.57 -16.67
CA GLN A 42 4.72 -21.90 -16.16
C GLN A 42 4.54 -20.38 -16.19
N VAL A 43 4.71 -19.73 -15.05
CA VAL A 43 4.76 -18.26 -14.96
C VAL A 43 6.20 -17.81 -15.21
N PRO A 44 6.48 -17.06 -16.30
CA PRO A 44 7.82 -16.55 -16.57
C PRO A 44 8.29 -15.60 -15.47
N THR A 45 9.60 -15.57 -15.19
CA THR A 45 10.21 -14.80 -14.09
C THR A 45 9.92 -13.30 -14.16
N TYR A 46 9.80 -12.72 -15.38
CA TYR A 46 9.44 -11.31 -15.52
C TYR A 46 8.00 -11.01 -15.06
N LEU A 47 7.07 -11.96 -15.22
CA LEU A 47 5.70 -11.82 -14.69
C LEU A 47 5.67 -11.94 -13.17
N VAL A 48 6.51 -12.79 -12.58
CA VAL A 48 6.63 -12.88 -11.11
C VAL A 48 7.03 -11.53 -10.52
N ALA A 49 8.05 -10.89 -11.10
CA ALA A 49 8.49 -9.55 -10.69
C ALA A 49 7.40 -8.48 -10.91
N LEU A 50 6.67 -8.55 -12.03
CA LEU A 50 5.57 -7.65 -12.35
C LEU A 50 4.40 -7.81 -11.35
N PHE A 51 4.01 -9.03 -11.04
CA PHE A 51 2.97 -9.29 -10.04
C PHE A 51 3.41 -8.86 -8.64
N GLY A 52 4.69 -9.05 -8.30
CA GLY A 52 5.27 -8.55 -7.07
C GLY A 52 5.17 -7.02 -6.95
N LYS A 53 5.44 -6.29 -8.02
CA LYS A 53 5.21 -4.85 -8.11
C LYS A 53 3.75 -4.48 -7.80
N TYR A 54 2.77 -5.20 -8.36
CA TYR A 54 1.35 -4.95 -8.10
C TYR A 54 0.96 -5.22 -6.65
N VAL A 55 1.53 -6.27 -6.04
CA VAL A 55 1.30 -6.58 -4.62
C VAL A 55 1.87 -5.47 -3.73
N CYS A 56 3.04 -4.90 -4.05
CA CYS A 56 3.58 -3.74 -3.33
C CYS A 56 2.66 -2.52 -3.44
N TYR A 57 2.10 -2.26 -4.61
CA TYR A 57 1.10 -1.21 -4.79
C TYR A 57 -0.22 -1.49 -4.04
N ALA A 58 -0.60 -2.76 -3.89
CA ALA A 58 -1.74 -3.12 -3.05
C ALA A 58 -1.50 -2.82 -1.56
N ILE A 59 -0.26 -2.99 -1.05
CA ILE A 59 0.11 -2.57 0.31
C ILE A 59 0.01 -1.05 0.46
N LEU A 60 0.49 -0.29 -0.54
CA LEU A 60 0.37 1.17 -0.58
C LEU A 60 -1.10 1.60 -0.58
N ALA A 61 -1.95 0.97 -1.40
CA ALA A 61 -3.37 1.26 -1.44
C ALA A 61 -4.08 0.96 -0.11
N LEU A 62 -3.72 -0.15 0.57
CA LEU A 62 -4.20 -0.44 1.93
C LEU A 62 -3.83 0.66 2.92
N SER A 63 -2.60 1.18 2.85
CA SER A 63 -2.15 2.25 3.73
C SER A 63 -2.96 3.54 3.52
N ILE A 64 -3.29 3.86 2.27
CA ILE A 64 -4.12 5.01 1.91
C ILE A 64 -5.57 4.79 2.36
N ASP A 65 -6.14 3.60 2.16
CA ASP A 65 -7.51 3.30 2.56
C ASP A 65 -7.70 3.35 4.08
N LEU A 66 -6.69 2.95 4.84
CA LEU A 66 -6.74 3.05 6.31
C LEU A 66 -6.97 4.50 6.77
N ILE A 67 -6.30 5.47 6.16
CA ILE A 67 -6.44 6.88 6.54
C ILE A 67 -7.59 7.57 5.82
N TRP A 68 -7.78 7.34 4.54
CA TRP A 68 -8.83 8.01 3.78
C TRP A 68 -10.18 7.34 3.96
N GLY A 69 -10.24 6.01 3.90
CA GLY A 69 -11.46 5.23 4.02
C GLY A 69 -12.07 5.28 5.40
N TYR A 70 -11.26 5.12 6.45
CA TYR A 70 -11.73 4.97 7.82
C TYR A 70 -11.58 6.23 8.68
N CYS A 71 -10.59 7.09 8.42
CA CYS A 71 -10.38 8.33 9.17
C CYS A 71 -10.86 9.58 8.43
N GLY A 72 -11.18 9.46 7.13
CA GLY A 72 -11.68 10.58 6.32
C GLY A 72 -10.62 11.57 5.86
N ILE A 73 -9.34 11.27 6.06
CA ILE A 73 -8.22 12.15 5.70
C ILE A 73 -7.70 11.77 4.32
N LEU A 74 -7.89 12.64 3.34
CA LEU A 74 -7.26 12.48 2.03
C LEU A 74 -5.85 13.06 2.07
N SER A 75 -4.83 12.19 2.02
CA SER A 75 -3.44 12.58 1.93
C SER A 75 -2.90 12.25 0.55
N LEU A 76 -2.32 13.26 -0.12
CA LEU A 76 -1.61 13.11 -1.39
C LEU A 76 -0.08 13.02 -1.17
N GLY A 77 0.33 12.60 0.03
CA GLY A 77 1.73 12.45 0.42
C GLY A 77 2.26 11.02 0.47
N HIS A 78 1.41 10.01 0.21
CA HIS A 78 1.78 8.61 0.41
C HIS A 78 2.86 8.12 -0.56
N GLY A 79 2.96 8.71 -1.77
CA GLY A 79 4.08 8.50 -2.67
C GLY A 79 5.43 8.87 -2.06
N ALA A 80 5.48 9.94 -1.25
CA ALA A 80 6.70 10.32 -0.54
C ALA A 80 7.13 9.28 0.50
N PHE A 81 6.20 8.75 1.28
CA PHE A 81 6.49 7.71 2.27
C PHE A 81 6.94 6.41 1.62
N PHE A 82 6.29 6.03 0.52
CA PHE A 82 6.67 4.90 -0.32
C PHE A 82 8.09 5.08 -0.87
N ALA A 83 8.37 6.22 -1.49
CA ALA A 83 9.68 6.51 -2.06
C ALA A 83 10.79 6.52 -1.00
N LEU A 84 10.57 7.12 0.19
CA LEU A 84 11.54 7.13 1.28
C LEU A 84 11.92 5.72 1.74
N GLY A 85 10.93 4.84 1.92
CA GLY A 85 11.18 3.43 2.23
C GLY A 85 11.94 2.71 1.11
N GLY A 86 11.58 3.01 -0.14
CA GLY A 86 12.28 2.52 -1.33
C GLY A 86 13.74 2.99 -1.39
N TYR A 87 14.02 4.26 -1.13
CA TYR A 87 15.40 4.79 -1.09
C TYR A 87 16.23 4.19 0.04
N ALA A 88 15.66 3.95 1.20
CA ALA A 88 16.34 3.27 2.31
C ALA A 88 16.76 1.84 1.90
N MET A 89 15.87 1.05 1.30
CA MET A 89 16.20 -0.27 0.79
C MET A 89 17.15 -0.20 -0.42
N GLY A 90 16.91 0.74 -1.34
CA GLY A 90 17.75 0.96 -2.52
C GLY A 90 19.20 1.26 -2.15
N MET A 91 19.43 2.08 -1.12
CA MET A 91 20.79 2.37 -0.66
C MET A 91 21.48 1.15 -0.03
N TYR A 92 20.74 0.32 0.72
CA TYR A 92 21.26 -0.97 1.16
C TYR A 92 21.71 -1.82 -0.03
N LEU A 93 20.86 -1.97 -1.06
CA LEU A 93 21.20 -2.74 -2.25
C LEU A 93 22.39 -2.16 -3.02
N MET A 94 22.52 -0.85 -3.11
CA MET A 94 23.68 -0.18 -3.69
C MET A 94 24.96 -0.48 -2.92
N ARG A 95 24.91 -0.53 -1.59
CA ARG A 95 26.04 -0.88 -0.74
C ARG A 95 26.49 -2.34 -0.89
N GLN A 96 25.55 -3.25 -1.24
CA GLN A 96 25.88 -4.67 -1.50
C GLN A 96 26.63 -4.89 -2.83
N ILE A 97 26.66 -3.90 -3.72
CA ILE A 97 27.44 -3.99 -4.97
C ILE A 97 28.94 -4.08 -4.68
N GLY A 98 29.43 -3.22 -3.77
CA GLY A 98 30.84 -3.18 -3.38
C GLY A 98 31.76 -3.00 -4.59
N SER A 99 32.86 -3.74 -4.61
CA SER A 99 33.86 -3.69 -5.70
C SER A 99 33.39 -4.27 -7.05
N ARG A 100 32.19 -4.82 -7.12
CA ARG A 100 31.61 -5.36 -8.38
C ARG A 100 30.91 -4.29 -9.22
N GLY A 101 30.90 -3.05 -8.78
CA GLY A 101 30.43 -1.91 -9.54
C GLY A 101 31.36 -1.54 -10.69
N VAL A 102 30.89 -0.65 -11.56
CA VAL A 102 31.64 -0.20 -12.75
C VAL A 102 32.97 0.47 -12.37
N TYR A 103 32.99 1.21 -11.26
CA TYR A 103 34.17 1.93 -10.77
C TYR A 103 34.97 1.13 -9.72
N GLY A 104 34.54 -0.05 -9.32
CA GLY A 104 35.26 -0.93 -8.41
C GLY A 104 35.49 -0.41 -7.00
N ASN A 105 34.75 0.62 -6.57
CA ASN A 105 34.91 1.19 -5.23
C ASN A 105 34.15 0.36 -4.19
N PRO A 106 34.83 -0.14 -3.12
CA PRO A 106 34.13 -1.00 -2.14
C PRO A 106 33.21 -0.22 -1.17
N ILE A 107 33.39 1.11 -1.07
CA ILE A 107 32.66 1.94 -0.08
C ILE A 107 31.64 2.83 -0.76
N LEU A 108 32.03 3.51 -1.85
CA LEU A 108 31.15 4.45 -2.53
C LEU A 108 30.36 3.74 -3.63
N PRO A 109 29.02 3.90 -3.65
CA PRO A 109 28.19 3.51 -4.79
C PRO A 109 28.66 4.16 -6.08
N ASP A 110 28.49 3.48 -7.22
CA ASP A 110 28.98 3.93 -8.52
C ASP A 110 28.51 5.35 -8.90
N PHE A 111 27.26 5.71 -8.61
CA PHE A 111 26.75 7.06 -8.89
C PHE A 111 27.45 8.15 -8.08
N MET A 112 27.92 7.84 -6.86
CA MET A 112 28.69 8.77 -6.04
C MET A 112 30.12 8.95 -6.57
N VAL A 113 30.74 7.85 -7.04
CA VAL A 113 32.04 7.93 -7.69
C VAL A 113 31.95 8.75 -8.98
N PHE A 114 30.92 8.54 -9.77
CA PHE A 114 30.66 9.32 -10.99
C PHE A 114 30.48 10.82 -10.69
N LEU A 115 29.83 11.15 -9.58
CA LEU A 115 29.62 12.54 -9.14
C LEU A 115 30.80 13.11 -8.36
N ASN A 116 31.95 12.41 -8.29
CA ASN A 116 33.17 12.82 -7.58
C ASN A 116 32.95 13.09 -6.09
N TYR A 117 32.13 12.30 -5.40
CA TYR A 117 32.00 12.39 -3.95
C TYR A 117 33.31 11.93 -3.28
N PRO A 118 33.93 12.74 -2.39
CA PRO A 118 35.19 12.37 -1.74
C PRO A 118 35.01 11.30 -0.67
N LYS A 119 33.82 11.24 -0.04
CA LYS A 119 33.49 10.30 1.04
C LYS A 119 32.00 10.02 1.04
N LEU A 120 31.63 8.86 1.63
CA LEU A 120 30.24 8.52 1.88
C LEU A 120 29.63 9.58 2.85
N PRO A 121 28.49 10.19 2.52
CA PRO A 121 27.78 11.09 3.43
C PRO A 121 27.40 10.38 4.73
N TRP A 122 27.43 11.10 5.86
CA TRP A 122 27.19 10.52 7.19
C TRP A 122 25.84 9.82 7.34
N TYR A 123 24.81 10.30 6.66
CA TYR A 123 23.44 9.74 6.70
C TYR A 123 23.30 8.43 5.92
N TRP A 124 24.31 8.04 5.13
CA TRP A 124 24.37 6.75 4.45
C TRP A 124 25.22 5.71 5.16
N HIS A 125 25.84 6.07 6.29
CA HIS A 125 26.54 5.09 7.11
C HIS A 125 25.55 4.11 7.74
N GLY A 126 25.94 2.84 7.85
CA GLY A 126 25.09 1.77 8.40
C GLY A 126 24.21 1.04 7.39
N PHE A 127 24.05 1.57 6.17
CA PHE A 127 23.27 0.90 5.11
C PHE A 127 23.98 -0.29 4.46
N ASP A 128 25.14 -0.68 4.95
CA ASP A 128 25.77 -1.98 4.70
C ASP A 128 25.08 -3.12 5.46
N MET A 129 24.40 -2.83 6.59
CA MET A 129 23.65 -3.77 7.40
C MET A 129 22.16 -3.78 7.04
N PHE A 130 21.64 -4.98 6.71
CA PHE A 130 20.23 -5.14 6.36
C PHE A 130 19.25 -4.67 7.46
N TRP A 131 19.54 -5.03 8.72
CA TRP A 131 18.67 -4.68 9.85
C TRP A 131 18.59 -3.18 10.10
N PHE A 132 19.70 -2.47 9.86
CA PHE A 132 19.70 -1.00 9.93
C PHE A 132 18.83 -0.41 8.81
N ALA A 133 18.98 -0.87 7.58
CA ALA A 133 18.15 -0.43 6.47
C ALA A 133 16.66 -0.75 6.73
N ALA A 134 16.33 -1.95 7.20
CA ALA A 134 14.96 -2.35 7.56
C ALA A 134 14.36 -1.46 8.67
N LEU A 135 15.16 -1.03 9.64
CA LEU A 135 14.73 -0.08 10.65
C LEU A 135 14.43 1.29 10.05
N ILE A 136 15.32 1.81 9.19
CA ILE A 136 15.14 3.10 8.53
C ILE A 136 13.95 3.09 7.54
N VAL A 137 13.65 1.97 6.89
CA VAL A 137 12.46 1.79 6.05
C VAL A 137 11.17 2.16 6.81
N ILE A 138 11.12 1.88 8.10
CA ILE A 138 9.97 2.20 8.94
C ILE A 138 10.12 3.59 9.56
N LEU A 139 11.33 3.91 10.09
CA LEU A 139 11.55 5.13 10.84
C LEU A 139 11.53 6.38 9.96
N ALA A 140 12.14 6.37 8.76
CA ALA A 140 12.21 7.57 7.94
C ALA A 140 10.82 8.07 7.49
N PRO A 141 9.95 7.23 6.87
CA PRO A 141 8.60 7.68 6.54
C PRO A 141 7.75 7.91 7.78
N GLY A 142 7.91 7.10 8.85
CA GLY A 142 7.19 7.26 10.11
C GLY A 142 7.52 8.58 10.81
N LEU A 143 8.80 8.95 10.91
CA LEU A 143 9.23 10.19 11.52
C LEU A 143 8.77 11.42 10.71
N LEU A 144 8.91 11.35 9.38
CA LEU A 144 8.41 12.42 8.51
C LEU A 144 6.90 12.60 8.69
N ALA A 145 6.14 11.50 8.66
CA ALA A 145 4.69 11.54 8.86
C ALA A 145 4.32 12.03 10.26
N PHE A 146 5.05 11.61 11.29
CA PHE A 146 4.82 12.05 12.67
C PHE A 146 5.05 13.55 12.82
N CYS A 147 6.20 14.06 12.38
CA CYS A 147 6.54 15.49 12.50
C CYS A 147 5.57 16.36 11.68
N PHE A 148 5.34 15.98 10.42
CA PHE A 148 4.44 16.70 9.54
C PHE A 148 2.98 16.64 10.04
N GLY A 149 2.50 15.46 10.40
CA GLY A 149 1.15 15.25 10.92
C GLY A 149 0.93 15.95 12.26
N TRP A 150 1.92 15.94 13.14
CA TRP A 150 1.84 16.65 14.42
C TRP A 150 1.63 18.15 14.21
N LEU A 151 2.40 18.78 13.30
CA LEU A 151 2.23 20.19 12.95
C LEU A 151 0.87 20.45 12.31
N ALA A 152 0.48 19.65 11.32
CA ALA A 152 -0.75 19.85 10.55
C ALA A 152 -2.01 19.65 11.42
N PHE A 153 -2.07 18.57 12.20
CA PHE A 153 -3.27 18.28 13.02
C PHE A 153 -3.37 19.19 14.24
N ARG A 154 -2.23 19.61 14.84
CA ARG A 154 -2.21 20.61 15.91
C ARG A 154 -2.71 21.98 15.42
N SER A 155 -2.38 22.35 14.19
CA SER A 155 -2.86 23.57 13.54
C SER A 155 -4.31 23.43 13.01
N ARG A 156 -4.99 22.31 13.30
CA ARG A 156 -6.35 22.02 12.86
C ARG A 156 -6.57 22.12 11.35
N VAL A 157 -5.52 21.84 10.58
CA VAL A 157 -5.63 21.76 9.11
C VAL A 157 -6.45 20.51 8.75
N THR A 158 -7.52 20.70 7.99
CA THR A 158 -8.44 19.62 7.60
C THR A 158 -8.88 19.72 6.14
N GLY A 159 -9.47 18.66 5.62
CA GLY A 159 -10.06 18.64 4.28
C GLY A 159 -9.04 18.86 3.17
N VAL A 160 -9.42 19.70 2.20
CA VAL A 160 -8.64 19.96 0.99
C VAL A 160 -7.29 20.61 1.30
N TYR A 161 -7.21 21.46 2.32
CA TYR A 161 -5.95 22.09 2.72
C TYR A 161 -4.89 21.08 3.12
N LEU A 162 -5.27 20.02 3.83
CA LEU A 162 -4.34 18.98 4.21
C LEU A 162 -3.84 18.21 2.97
N SER A 163 -4.71 17.93 2.00
CA SER A 163 -4.32 17.28 0.74
C SER A 163 -3.32 18.14 -0.04
N ILE A 164 -3.54 19.45 -0.12
CA ILE A 164 -2.62 20.38 -0.81
C ILE A 164 -1.26 20.43 -0.11
N ILE A 165 -1.23 20.52 1.23
CA ILE A 165 0.02 20.61 1.98
C ILE A 165 0.81 19.30 1.89
N THR A 166 0.14 18.14 1.95
CA THR A 166 0.81 16.86 1.77
C THR A 166 1.36 16.68 0.35
N GLN A 167 0.68 17.22 -0.66
CA GLN A 167 1.18 17.25 -2.03
C GLN A 167 2.38 18.18 -2.19
N ALA A 168 2.35 19.34 -1.55
CA ALA A 168 3.48 20.28 -1.55
C ALA A 168 4.71 19.65 -0.87
N MET A 169 4.53 18.93 0.23
CA MET A 169 5.60 18.15 0.88
C MET A 169 6.22 17.14 -0.10
N THR A 170 5.39 16.39 -0.82
CA THR A 170 5.83 15.40 -1.82
C THR A 170 6.66 16.06 -2.91
N TYR A 171 6.20 17.20 -3.42
CA TYR A 171 6.90 17.95 -4.45
C TYR A 171 8.23 18.55 -3.95
N ALA A 172 8.27 19.03 -2.71
CA ALA A 172 9.51 19.52 -2.11
C ALA A 172 10.56 18.40 -1.99
N LEU A 173 10.13 17.18 -1.59
CA LEU A 173 11.02 16.02 -1.56
C LEU A 173 11.46 15.59 -2.97
N LEU A 174 10.56 15.62 -3.96
CA LEU A 174 10.93 15.38 -5.37
C LEU A 174 12.10 16.27 -5.79
N LEU A 175 11.98 17.58 -5.56
CA LEU A 175 13.02 18.55 -5.91
C LEU A 175 14.32 18.32 -5.13
N ALA A 176 14.23 17.97 -3.85
CA ALA A 176 15.41 17.67 -3.03
C ALA A 176 16.14 16.42 -3.55
N PHE A 177 15.43 15.36 -3.88
CA PHE A 177 16.02 14.10 -4.35
C PHE A 177 16.54 14.19 -5.80
N PHE A 178 16.03 15.11 -6.61
CA PHE A 178 16.59 15.37 -7.94
C PHE A 178 17.98 16.05 -7.88
N ARG A 179 18.32 16.68 -6.78
CA ARG A 179 19.62 17.34 -6.66
C ARG A 179 20.74 16.32 -6.44
N ASN A 180 21.77 16.40 -7.28
CA ASN A 180 22.96 15.56 -7.15
C ASN A 180 23.73 15.84 -5.87
N ASP A 181 23.72 17.08 -5.36
CA ASP A 181 24.46 17.52 -4.17
C ASP A 181 24.08 16.78 -2.88
N PHE A 182 22.87 16.19 -2.83
CA PHE A 182 22.41 15.46 -1.66
C PHE A 182 22.68 13.96 -1.68
N GLY A 183 23.39 13.44 -2.70
CA GLY A 183 23.78 12.03 -2.74
C GLY A 183 22.64 11.01 -2.79
N PHE A 184 21.54 11.37 -3.42
CA PHE A 184 20.38 10.49 -3.64
C PHE A 184 20.30 9.90 -5.06
N GLY A 185 21.35 10.03 -5.86
CA GLY A 185 21.42 9.51 -7.23
C GLY A 185 20.83 10.44 -8.30
N GLY A 186 20.32 11.62 -7.90
CA GLY A 186 19.78 12.61 -8.83
C GLY A 186 18.73 12.04 -9.78
N ASN A 187 18.72 12.49 -11.04
CA ASN A 187 17.74 12.06 -12.04
C ASN A 187 17.73 10.54 -12.30
N ASN A 188 18.89 9.89 -12.24
CA ASN A 188 19.01 8.45 -12.52
C ASN A 188 18.53 7.59 -11.35
N GLY A 189 18.52 8.15 -10.14
CA GLY A 189 18.18 7.39 -8.95
C GLY A 189 19.22 6.32 -8.58
N LEU A 190 18.75 5.25 -7.94
CA LEU A 190 19.53 4.09 -7.54
C LEU A 190 19.13 2.89 -8.40
N THR A 191 20.10 2.29 -9.08
CA THR A 191 19.90 1.22 -10.07
C THR A 191 20.97 0.16 -9.99
N ASP A 192 20.87 -0.87 -10.83
CA ASP A 192 21.88 -1.92 -11.03
C ASP A 192 22.16 -2.77 -9.77
N PHE A 193 21.13 -3.03 -8.99
CA PHE A 193 21.21 -3.85 -7.79
C PHE A 193 21.66 -5.28 -8.15
N LYS A 194 22.69 -5.78 -7.44
CA LYS A 194 23.27 -7.11 -7.67
C LYS A 194 22.70 -8.14 -6.70
N ASP A 195 22.84 -7.89 -5.40
CA ASP A 195 22.50 -8.86 -4.37
C ASP A 195 21.63 -8.26 -3.26
N ILE A 196 20.85 -9.14 -2.65
CA ILE A 196 20.14 -8.93 -1.40
C ILE A 196 20.48 -10.08 -0.44
N LEU A 197 20.99 -9.77 0.75
CA LEU A 197 21.39 -10.78 1.75
C LEU A 197 22.35 -11.86 1.18
N GLY A 198 23.19 -11.52 0.20
CA GLY A 198 24.10 -12.45 -0.47
C GLY A 198 23.47 -13.26 -1.62
N PHE A 199 22.18 -13.11 -1.87
CA PHE A 199 21.50 -13.76 -3.00
C PHE A 199 21.40 -12.81 -4.19
N ASN A 200 21.67 -13.30 -5.39
CA ASN A 200 21.53 -12.51 -6.61
C ASN A 200 20.06 -12.13 -6.85
N VAL A 201 19.78 -10.81 -6.95
CA VAL A 201 18.43 -10.27 -7.14
C VAL A 201 17.78 -10.73 -8.45
N GLN A 202 18.60 -11.06 -9.46
CA GLN A 202 18.12 -11.49 -10.77
C GLN A 202 17.83 -13.00 -10.83
N ALA A 203 18.23 -13.78 -9.82
CA ALA A 203 17.96 -15.22 -9.79
C ALA A 203 16.47 -15.51 -9.62
N ASP A 204 15.98 -16.53 -10.34
CA ASP A 204 14.56 -16.93 -10.33
C ASP A 204 14.06 -17.23 -8.91
N GLY A 205 14.87 -17.97 -8.13
CA GLY A 205 14.54 -18.26 -6.73
C GLY A 205 14.41 -17.01 -5.86
N THR A 206 15.28 -16.02 -6.06
CA THR A 206 15.23 -14.75 -5.30
C THR A 206 14.00 -13.94 -5.68
N ARG A 207 13.66 -13.85 -6.97
CA ARG A 207 12.46 -13.16 -7.45
C ARG A 207 11.18 -13.84 -6.94
N ALA A 208 11.15 -15.17 -6.94
CA ALA A 208 10.05 -15.94 -6.37
C ALA A 208 9.91 -15.70 -4.85
N ALA A 209 11.02 -15.67 -4.12
CA ALA A 209 11.02 -15.37 -2.67
C ALA A 209 10.58 -13.91 -2.39
N LEU A 210 11.02 -12.95 -3.17
CA LEU A 210 10.60 -11.54 -3.05
C LEU A 210 9.11 -11.37 -3.30
N PHE A 211 8.56 -12.07 -4.29
CA PHE A 211 7.12 -12.08 -4.54
C PHE A 211 6.35 -12.68 -3.36
N ALA A 212 6.77 -13.85 -2.85
CA ALA A 212 6.15 -14.48 -1.68
C ALA A 212 6.22 -13.57 -0.44
N LEU A 213 7.36 -12.88 -0.23
CA LEU A 213 7.53 -11.91 0.85
C LEU A 213 6.61 -10.70 0.70
N SER A 214 6.36 -10.24 -0.53
CA SER A 214 5.40 -9.16 -0.78
C SER A 214 3.96 -9.58 -0.50
N CYS A 215 3.58 -10.82 -0.87
CA CYS A 215 2.28 -11.38 -0.50
C CYS A 215 2.14 -11.50 1.03
N LEU A 216 3.17 -11.95 1.73
CA LEU A 216 3.21 -11.99 3.19
C LEU A 216 3.06 -10.57 3.78
N GLY A 217 3.77 -9.58 3.23
CA GLY A 217 3.65 -8.17 3.61
C GLY A 217 2.24 -7.62 3.43
N LEU A 218 1.58 -7.97 2.31
CA LEU A 218 0.18 -7.62 2.06
C LEU A 218 -0.76 -8.25 3.09
N MET A 219 -0.56 -9.52 3.42
CA MET A 219 -1.36 -10.22 4.43
C MET A 219 -1.18 -9.60 5.82
N ILE A 220 0.06 -9.33 6.24
CA ILE A 220 0.37 -8.68 7.52
C ILE A 220 -0.25 -7.27 7.55
N GLY A 221 -0.05 -6.47 6.51
CA GLY A 221 -0.63 -5.12 6.38
C GLY A 221 -2.16 -5.16 6.46
N PHE A 222 -2.78 -6.11 5.77
CA PHE A 222 -4.23 -6.32 5.83
C PHE A 222 -4.72 -6.69 7.23
N LEU A 223 -4.02 -7.59 7.93
CA LEU A 223 -4.36 -8.00 9.30
C LEU A 223 -4.20 -6.84 10.29
N ILE A 224 -3.15 -6.03 10.15
CA ILE A 224 -2.96 -4.81 10.97
C ILE A 224 -4.12 -3.83 10.75
N CYS A 225 -4.45 -3.51 9.49
CA CYS A 225 -5.57 -2.63 9.15
C CYS A 225 -6.88 -3.18 9.70
N ARG A 226 -7.12 -4.47 9.53
CA ARG A 226 -8.33 -5.14 10.02
C ARG A 226 -8.44 -5.11 11.53
N ALA A 227 -7.35 -5.40 12.26
CA ALA A 227 -7.30 -5.33 13.71
C ALA A 227 -7.61 -3.91 14.22
N ILE A 228 -7.13 -2.88 13.55
CA ILE A 228 -7.42 -1.48 13.90
C ILE A 228 -8.89 -1.16 13.65
N VAL A 229 -9.37 -1.45 12.45
CA VAL A 229 -10.73 -1.09 12.02
C VAL A 229 -11.80 -1.77 12.86
N THR A 230 -11.58 -3.03 13.27
CA THR A 230 -12.55 -3.78 14.11
C THR A 230 -12.44 -3.47 15.60
N SER A 231 -11.40 -2.77 16.03
CA SER A 231 -11.16 -2.38 17.42
C SER A 231 -12.01 -1.17 17.86
N LYS A 232 -11.93 -0.83 19.15
CA LYS A 232 -12.50 0.41 19.69
C LYS A 232 -11.92 1.65 18.99
N LEU A 233 -10.63 1.59 18.64
CA LEU A 233 -9.94 2.66 17.90
C LEU A 233 -10.60 2.87 16.53
N GLY A 234 -10.92 1.81 15.79
CA GLY A 234 -11.59 1.91 14.49
C GLY A 234 -12.96 2.59 14.58
N LYS A 235 -13.74 2.30 15.64
CA LYS A 235 -15.03 2.99 15.87
C LYS A 235 -14.84 4.50 16.08
N VAL A 236 -13.79 4.90 16.81
CA VAL A 236 -13.47 6.32 17.01
C VAL A 236 -13.01 6.96 15.69
N LEU A 237 -12.23 6.27 14.87
CA LEU A 237 -11.81 6.77 13.56
C LEU A 237 -12.99 7.04 12.63
N ILE A 238 -13.97 6.12 12.60
CA ILE A 238 -15.20 6.29 11.82
C ILE A 238 -16.01 7.48 12.37
N ALA A 239 -16.13 7.61 13.69
CA ALA A 239 -16.80 8.76 14.31
C ALA A 239 -16.09 10.09 13.97
N VAL A 240 -14.76 10.11 13.91
CA VAL A 240 -13.97 11.27 13.47
C VAL A 240 -14.21 11.59 12.00
N ARG A 241 -14.29 10.55 11.15
CA ARG A 241 -14.58 10.71 9.72
C ARG A 241 -15.97 11.32 9.47
N ASP A 242 -16.96 10.82 10.19
CA ASP A 242 -18.37 11.18 9.95
C ASP A 242 -18.77 12.48 10.66
N ALA A 243 -18.24 12.76 11.86
CA ALA A 243 -18.58 13.93 12.65
C ALA A 243 -17.43 14.35 13.59
N GLU A 244 -16.34 14.92 13.04
CA GLU A 244 -15.14 15.31 13.80
C GLU A 244 -15.47 16.24 14.99
N SER A 245 -16.29 17.27 14.78
CA SER A 245 -16.65 18.23 15.82
C SER A 245 -17.39 17.54 16.98
N ARG A 246 -18.36 16.69 16.69
CA ARG A 246 -19.10 15.95 17.71
C ARG A 246 -18.20 15.01 18.50
N THR A 247 -17.28 14.31 17.85
CA THR A 247 -16.31 13.41 18.50
C THR A 247 -15.40 14.19 19.44
N ARG A 248 -15.03 15.42 19.08
CA ARG A 248 -14.24 16.31 19.93
C ARG A 248 -15.01 16.80 21.15
N PHE A 249 -16.31 17.13 20.99
CA PHE A 249 -17.17 17.50 22.12
C PHE A 249 -17.37 16.37 23.13
N LEU A 250 -17.29 15.12 22.69
CA LEU A 250 -17.32 13.95 23.58
C LEU A 250 -16.00 13.73 24.37
N GLY A 251 -15.01 14.64 24.23
CA GLY A 251 -13.75 14.59 24.96
C GLY A 251 -12.63 13.79 24.29
N TYR A 252 -12.81 13.28 23.08
CA TYR A 252 -11.75 12.58 22.36
C TYR A 252 -10.72 13.57 21.79
N ARG A 253 -9.42 13.25 21.97
CA ARG A 253 -8.30 14.01 21.36
C ARG A 253 -8.14 13.59 19.90
N VAL A 254 -8.97 14.12 19.02
CA VAL A 254 -9.05 13.76 17.61
C VAL A 254 -7.68 13.85 16.91
N GLU A 255 -6.87 14.84 17.25
CA GLU A 255 -5.54 15.07 16.70
C GLU A 255 -4.61 13.87 16.92
N SER A 256 -4.65 13.26 18.12
CA SER A 256 -3.81 12.10 18.46
C SER A 256 -4.22 10.84 17.68
N TYR A 257 -5.51 10.62 17.49
CA TYR A 257 -6.02 9.51 16.69
C TYR A 257 -5.64 9.65 15.21
N LYS A 258 -5.79 10.84 14.65
CA LYS A 258 -5.37 11.18 13.29
C LYS A 258 -3.87 10.98 13.10
N LEU A 259 -3.06 11.49 14.03
CA LEU A 259 -1.60 11.38 14.00
C LEU A 259 -1.14 9.93 14.03
N PHE A 260 -1.72 9.12 14.93
CA PHE A 260 -1.37 7.71 15.05
C PHE A 260 -1.62 6.96 13.74
N VAL A 261 -2.82 7.10 13.16
CA VAL A 261 -3.18 6.39 11.92
C VAL A 261 -2.38 6.91 10.74
N PHE A 262 -2.11 8.22 10.66
CA PHE A 262 -1.30 8.81 9.61
C PHE A 262 0.14 8.28 9.65
N THR A 263 0.75 8.23 10.84
CA THR A 263 2.11 7.69 11.03
C THR A 263 2.17 6.21 10.68
N LEU A 264 1.20 5.42 11.14
CA LEU A 264 1.17 4.00 10.84
C LEU A 264 1.00 3.73 9.34
N SER A 265 0.12 4.47 8.67
CA SER A 265 -0.09 4.33 7.23
C SER A 265 1.16 4.70 6.44
N ALA A 266 1.92 5.72 6.89
CA ALA A 266 3.20 6.08 6.30
C ALA A 266 4.27 4.99 6.48
N CYS A 267 4.34 4.35 7.66
CA CYS A 267 5.23 3.20 7.87
C CYS A 267 4.89 2.04 6.92
N MET A 268 3.59 1.74 6.74
CA MET A 268 3.14 0.71 5.81
C MET A 268 3.51 1.06 4.35
N ALA A 269 3.34 2.32 3.95
CA ALA A 269 3.76 2.80 2.63
C ALA A 269 5.29 2.67 2.44
N GLY A 270 6.09 2.96 3.48
CA GLY A 270 7.54 2.76 3.45
C GLY A 270 7.94 1.29 3.24
N VAL A 271 7.28 0.37 3.95
CA VAL A 271 7.50 -1.08 3.76
C VAL A 271 7.13 -1.50 2.34
N ALA A 272 6.02 -0.98 1.79
CA ALA A 272 5.64 -1.25 0.40
C ALA A 272 6.73 -0.80 -0.59
N GLY A 273 7.32 0.39 -0.39
CA GLY A 273 8.43 0.90 -1.19
C GLY A 273 9.70 0.06 -1.08
N ALA A 274 10.01 -0.41 0.13
CA ALA A 274 11.18 -1.27 0.35
C ALA A 274 11.04 -2.64 -0.34
N LEU A 275 9.85 -3.23 -0.37
CA LEU A 275 9.56 -4.47 -1.08
C LEU A 275 9.52 -4.28 -2.62
N TYR A 276 9.16 -3.08 -3.07
CA TYR A 276 9.07 -2.72 -4.49
C TYR A 276 10.45 -2.68 -5.16
N VAL A 277 11.44 -2.06 -4.51
CA VAL A 277 12.74 -1.75 -5.10
C VAL A 277 13.49 -2.97 -5.62
N PRO A 278 13.67 -4.07 -4.86
CA PRO A 278 14.39 -5.24 -5.35
C PRO A 278 13.65 -5.98 -6.47
N GLN A 279 12.33 -5.80 -6.62
CA GLN A 279 11.53 -6.43 -7.67
C GLN A 279 11.59 -5.65 -8.99
N VAL A 280 11.62 -4.32 -8.90
CA VAL A 280 11.65 -3.43 -10.08
C VAL A 280 13.09 -3.15 -10.54
N GLY A 281 14.05 -3.19 -9.62
CA GLY A 281 15.47 -2.98 -9.91
C GLY A 281 15.89 -1.53 -10.02
N ILE A 282 15.01 -0.58 -9.69
CA ILE A 282 15.27 0.86 -9.72
C ILE A 282 14.43 1.59 -8.67
N ILE A 283 14.98 2.64 -8.13
CA ILE A 283 14.24 3.70 -7.42
C ILE A 283 14.79 5.05 -7.85
N ASN A 284 13.94 5.94 -8.31
CA ASN A 284 14.33 7.27 -8.75
C ASN A 284 13.43 8.35 -8.12
N PRO A 285 13.82 9.64 -8.17
CA PRO A 285 13.03 10.70 -7.57
C PRO A 285 11.63 10.83 -8.16
N GLY A 286 11.39 10.34 -9.37
CA GLY A 286 10.05 10.32 -9.98
C GLY A 286 8.99 9.62 -9.14
N GLU A 287 9.38 8.70 -8.21
CA GLU A 287 8.44 8.08 -7.28
C GLU A 287 7.82 9.08 -6.29
N PHE A 288 8.51 10.20 -6.01
CA PHE A 288 7.94 11.31 -5.24
C PHE A 288 6.97 12.17 -6.06
N ALA A 289 6.84 11.98 -7.37
CA ALA A 289 5.99 12.84 -8.18
C ALA A 289 4.54 12.86 -7.66
N PRO A 290 3.92 14.05 -7.55
CA PRO A 290 2.54 14.19 -7.09
C PRO A 290 1.54 13.31 -7.85
N GLY A 291 1.79 13.08 -9.14
CA GLY A 291 0.99 12.19 -9.98
C GLY A 291 0.89 10.76 -9.46
N ASN A 292 1.98 10.20 -8.91
CA ASN A 292 1.99 8.85 -8.35
C ASN A 292 1.10 8.76 -7.09
N SER A 293 1.11 9.79 -6.24
CA SER A 293 0.21 9.85 -5.09
C SER A 293 -1.26 9.96 -5.48
N ILE A 294 -1.57 10.73 -6.52
CA ILE A 294 -2.92 10.85 -7.08
C ILE A 294 -3.36 9.51 -7.69
N GLU A 295 -2.50 8.88 -8.47
CA GLU A 295 -2.78 7.55 -9.05
C GLU A 295 -3.08 6.51 -7.97
N ALA A 296 -2.33 6.50 -6.86
CA ALA A 296 -2.57 5.60 -5.74
C ALA A 296 -3.94 5.84 -5.06
N VAL A 297 -4.38 7.10 -4.96
CA VAL A 297 -5.74 7.43 -4.48
C VAL A 297 -6.81 6.91 -5.46
N ILE A 298 -6.56 7.00 -6.77
CA ILE A 298 -7.47 6.46 -7.79
C ILE A 298 -7.62 4.94 -7.62
N TRP A 299 -6.54 4.20 -7.32
CA TRP A 299 -6.64 2.75 -7.06
C TRP A 299 -7.62 2.44 -5.94
N VAL A 300 -7.54 3.18 -4.83
CA VAL A 300 -8.44 3.02 -3.68
C VAL A 300 -9.88 3.38 -4.05
N ALA A 301 -10.08 4.46 -4.81
CA ALA A 301 -11.41 4.88 -5.26
C ALA A 301 -12.05 3.82 -6.17
N VAL A 302 -11.31 3.31 -7.15
CA VAL A 302 -11.75 2.25 -8.08
C VAL A 302 -12.10 0.97 -7.32
N GLY A 303 -11.27 0.55 -6.40
CA GLY A 303 -11.49 -0.67 -5.62
C GLY A 303 -12.67 -0.57 -4.66
N GLY A 304 -12.85 0.58 -4.05
CA GLY A 304 -13.91 0.88 -3.08
C GLY A 304 -13.34 1.40 -1.76
N ARG A 305 -13.44 2.71 -1.57
CA ARG A 305 -13.01 3.41 -0.36
C ARG A 305 -13.68 2.84 0.89
N GLY A 306 -12.91 2.61 1.94
CA GLY A 306 -13.39 2.04 3.21
C GLY A 306 -13.65 0.54 3.14
N THR A 307 -13.11 -0.12 2.11
CA THR A 307 -13.13 -1.57 2.00
C THR A 307 -11.70 -2.07 1.76
N LEU A 308 -11.03 -2.56 2.82
CA LEU A 308 -9.62 -2.96 2.75
C LEU A 308 -9.31 -3.90 1.57
N THR A 309 -10.19 -4.88 1.33
CA THR A 309 -10.07 -5.80 0.18
C THR A 309 -10.22 -5.08 -1.15
N GLY A 310 -11.11 -4.07 -1.21
CA GLY A 310 -11.34 -3.26 -2.40
C GLY A 310 -10.11 -2.46 -2.77
N ALA A 311 -9.52 -1.76 -1.82
CA ALA A 311 -8.34 -0.95 -2.04
C ALA A 311 -7.18 -1.79 -2.65
N ALA A 312 -6.93 -2.98 -2.09
CA ALA A 312 -5.91 -3.88 -2.59
C ALA A 312 -6.22 -4.40 -4.02
N LEU A 313 -7.46 -4.81 -4.27
CA LEU A 313 -7.89 -5.27 -5.60
C LEU A 313 -7.87 -4.14 -6.63
N GLY A 314 -8.30 -2.93 -6.25
CA GLY A 314 -8.26 -1.76 -7.12
C GLY A 314 -6.85 -1.43 -7.58
N ALA A 315 -5.85 -1.49 -6.67
CA ALA A 315 -4.46 -1.32 -7.04
C ALA A 315 -3.99 -2.34 -8.07
N ILE A 316 -4.30 -3.63 -7.86
CA ILE A 316 -3.92 -4.70 -8.79
C ILE A 316 -4.59 -4.49 -10.16
N VAL A 317 -5.90 -4.26 -10.19
CA VAL A 317 -6.68 -4.11 -11.43
C VAL A 317 -6.23 -2.90 -12.25
N VAL A 318 -6.08 -1.74 -11.60
CA VAL A 318 -5.68 -0.50 -12.31
C VAL A 318 -4.25 -0.62 -12.84
N ASN A 319 -3.32 -1.19 -12.06
CA ASN A 319 -1.93 -1.35 -12.51
C ASN A 319 -1.79 -2.45 -13.57
N TYR A 320 -2.59 -3.49 -13.52
CA TYR A 320 -2.69 -4.46 -14.61
C TYR A 320 -3.19 -3.81 -15.90
N ALA A 321 -4.29 -3.06 -15.82
CA ALA A 321 -4.82 -2.28 -16.95
C ALA A 321 -3.77 -1.30 -17.49
N LYS A 322 -3.08 -0.56 -16.60
CA LYS A 322 -1.96 0.33 -16.98
C LYS A 322 -0.92 -0.41 -17.80
N THR A 323 -0.47 -1.58 -17.34
CA THR A 323 0.55 -2.35 -18.07
C THR A 323 0.07 -2.79 -19.43
N VAL A 324 -1.17 -3.26 -19.55
CA VAL A 324 -1.76 -3.67 -20.84
C VAL A 324 -1.83 -2.47 -21.80
N PHE A 325 -2.32 -1.32 -21.34
CA PHE A 325 -2.47 -0.14 -22.20
C PHE A 325 -1.13 0.52 -22.55
N THR A 326 -0.15 0.50 -21.65
CA THR A 326 1.17 1.11 -21.89
C THR A 326 2.11 0.22 -22.70
N SER A 327 1.81 -1.07 -22.85
CA SER A 327 2.60 -2.00 -23.68
C SER A 327 2.21 -2.03 -25.15
N GLY A 328 1.22 -1.22 -25.58
CA GLY A 328 0.68 -1.22 -26.93
C GLY A 328 0.65 0.17 -27.56
N PRO A 329 -0.01 0.30 -28.73
CA PRO A 329 -0.13 1.56 -29.47
C PRO A 329 -0.90 2.65 -28.71
N LEU A 330 -1.61 2.29 -27.65
CA LEU A 330 -2.38 3.22 -26.81
C LEU A 330 -1.53 3.88 -25.69
N ALA A 331 -0.24 3.55 -25.57
CA ALA A 331 0.66 4.08 -24.54
C ALA A 331 0.64 5.62 -24.41
N PRO A 332 0.63 6.44 -25.50
CA PRO A 332 0.57 7.89 -25.38
C PRO A 332 -0.72 8.41 -24.72
N TYR A 333 -1.79 7.64 -24.78
CA TYR A 333 -3.12 8.03 -24.29
C TYR A 333 -3.40 7.56 -22.87
N TRP A 334 -2.45 6.87 -22.21
CA TRP A 334 -2.66 6.29 -20.87
C TRP A 334 -3.19 7.29 -19.84
N LEU A 335 -2.62 8.51 -19.80
CA LEU A 335 -3.04 9.53 -18.85
C LEU A 335 -4.51 9.97 -19.07
N PHE A 336 -4.94 10.06 -20.31
CA PHE A 336 -6.34 10.36 -20.64
C PHE A 336 -7.26 9.20 -20.23
N MET A 337 -6.83 7.97 -20.44
CA MET A 337 -7.57 6.77 -20.04
C MET A 337 -7.68 6.67 -18.52
N LEU A 338 -6.61 7.01 -17.78
CA LEU A 338 -6.62 7.06 -16.32
C LEU A 338 -7.58 8.13 -15.81
N GLY A 339 -7.58 9.32 -16.42
CA GLY A 339 -8.53 10.38 -16.08
C GLY A 339 -9.98 9.99 -16.39
N ALA A 340 -10.23 9.38 -17.55
CA ALA A 340 -11.54 8.87 -17.93
C ALA A 340 -12.00 7.76 -16.98
N LEU A 341 -11.12 6.83 -16.59
CA LEU A 341 -11.40 5.79 -15.62
C LEU A 341 -11.83 6.39 -14.27
N PHE A 342 -11.10 7.41 -13.80
CA PHE A 342 -11.44 8.08 -12.55
C PHE A 342 -12.83 8.74 -12.60
N ILE A 343 -13.14 9.46 -13.70
CA ILE A 343 -14.45 10.09 -13.91
C ILE A 343 -15.55 9.03 -13.96
N LEU A 344 -15.37 7.98 -14.75
CA LEU A 344 -16.32 6.88 -14.88
C LEU A 344 -16.59 6.18 -13.54
N VAL A 345 -15.53 5.86 -12.79
CA VAL A 345 -15.69 5.20 -11.48
C VAL A 345 -16.40 6.11 -10.50
N THR A 346 -16.07 7.41 -10.47
CA THR A 346 -16.72 8.36 -9.56
C THR A 346 -18.20 8.54 -9.89
N LEU A 347 -18.58 8.54 -11.16
CA LEU A 347 -19.97 8.73 -11.61
C LEU A 347 -20.80 7.44 -11.54
N LEU A 348 -20.24 6.31 -12.00
CA LEU A 348 -20.99 5.06 -12.15
C LEU A 348 -20.85 4.12 -10.95
N LEU A 349 -19.72 4.18 -10.25
CA LEU A 349 -19.37 3.30 -9.14
C LEU A 349 -19.00 4.11 -7.88
N PRO A 350 -19.89 4.93 -7.31
CA PRO A 350 -19.55 5.81 -6.18
C PRO A 350 -19.10 5.04 -4.93
N LYS A 351 -19.43 3.75 -4.84
CA LYS A 351 -18.98 2.82 -3.79
C LYS A 351 -17.77 1.96 -4.22
N GLY A 352 -17.21 2.22 -5.41
CA GLY A 352 -16.17 1.40 -6.04
C GLY A 352 -16.66 0.02 -6.50
N ILE A 353 -15.74 -0.79 -7.06
CA ILE A 353 -16.07 -2.13 -7.60
C ILE A 353 -16.68 -3.03 -6.52
N ILE A 354 -16.01 -3.17 -5.37
CA ILE A 354 -16.48 -4.07 -4.30
C ILE A 354 -17.75 -3.53 -3.62
N GLY A 355 -17.83 -2.24 -3.37
CA GLY A 355 -19.02 -1.65 -2.76
C GLY A 355 -20.27 -1.80 -3.62
N THR A 356 -20.14 -1.61 -4.94
CA THR A 356 -21.22 -1.80 -5.91
C THR A 356 -21.61 -3.27 -6.04
N PHE A 357 -20.61 -4.18 -6.09
CA PHE A 357 -20.85 -5.61 -6.13
C PHE A 357 -21.58 -6.11 -4.88
N ASN A 358 -21.18 -5.65 -3.70
CA ASN A 358 -21.88 -5.99 -2.45
C ASN A 358 -23.33 -5.46 -2.43
N ALA A 359 -23.55 -4.22 -2.87
CA ALA A 359 -24.91 -3.65 -2.94
C ALA A 359 -25.81 -4.40 -3.93
N TRP A 360 -25.24 -4.90 -5.04
CA TRP A 360 -25.99 -5.71 -6.00
C TRP A 360 -26.29 -7.12 -5.47
N TRP A 361 -25.44 -7.67 -4.59
CA TRP A 361 -25.58 -9.02 -4.03
C TRP A 361 -26.42 -9.07 -2.74
N GLU A 362 -26.60 -7.94 -2.03
CA GLU A 362 -27.42 -7.85 -0.80
C GLU A 362 -28.86 -8.32 -0.98
N PRO A 363 -29.63 -7.93 -2.02
CA PRO A 363 -30.99 -8.38 -2.19
C PRO A 363 -31.11 -9.90 -2.37
N TYR A 364 -30.14 -10.54 -3.02
CA TYR A 364 -30.12 -12.01 -3.16
C TYR A 364 -29.81 -12.72 -1.83
N LYS A 365 -29.05 -12.12 -0.93
CA LYS A 365 -28.83 -12.66 0.43
C LYS A 365 -30.08 -12.51 1.30
N ALA A 366 -30.75 -11.37 1.23
CA ALA A 366 -31.98 -11.12 1.97
C ALA A 366 -33.10 -12.09 1.57
N GLN A 367 -33.25 -12.39 0.27
CA GLN A 367 -34.23 -13.37 -0.21
C GLN A 367 -33.94 -14.82 0.22
N ARG A 368 -32.67 -15.18 0.45
CA ARG A 368 -32.31 -16.53 0.94
C ARG A 368 -32.46 -16.69 2.46
N MET A 369 -32.49 -15.58 3.21
CA MET A 369 -32.67 -15.61 4.68
C MET A 369 -34.15 -15.43 5.10
N SER A 370 -34.99 -14.91 4.24
CA SER A 370 -36.42 -14.65 4.50
C SER A 370 -37.26 -15.90 4.84
N PRO A 371 -37.09 -17.08 4.18
CA PRO A 371 -37.96 -18.20 4.46
C PRO A 371 -37.78 -18.84 5.85
N ALA A 372 -36.55 -18.77 6.40
CA ALA A 372 -36.26 -19.35 7.72
C ALA A 372 -36.63 -18.42 8.90
N ALA A 373 -36.61 -17.11 8.68
CA ALA A 373 -37.00 -16.10 9.69
C ALA A 373 -38.53 -15.95 9.77
N GLU A 374 -39.23 -16.12 8.66
CA GLU A 374 -40.67 -16.05 8.59
C GLU A 374 -41.36 -17.29 9.20
N SER A 375 -40.76 -18.48 9.04
CA SER A 375 -41.23 -19.69 9.71
C SER A 375 -40.98 -19.66 11.23
N ALA A 376 -39.84 -19.10 11.69
CA ALA A 376 -39.57 -18.92 13.13
C ALA A 376 -40.47 -17.86 13.78
N ALA A 377 -40.80 -16.79 13.07
CA ALA A 377 -41.73 -15.76 13.57
C ALA A 377 -43.23 -16.24 13.59
N LEU A 378 -43.59 -17.20 12.75
CA LEU A 378 -44.91 -17.84 12.75
C LEU A 378 -45.03 -18.90 13.85
N GLU A 379 -43.95 -19.53 14.28
CA GLU A 379 -43.92 -20.45 15.41
C GLU A 379 -43.96 -19.74 16.77
N ASP A 380 -43.40 -18.55 16.92
CA ASP A 380 -43.44 -17.73 18.14
C ASP A 380 -44.72 -16.88 18.28
N GLY A 381 -45.53 -16.79 17.22
CA GLY A 381 -46.71 -15.92 17.12
C GLY A 381 -48.05 -16.55 17.54
N VAL A 382 -48.06 -17.78 18.04
CA VAL A 382 -49.32 -18.42 18.51
C VAL A 382 -49.34 -18.49 20.04
N SER A 383 -49.59 -17.35 20.66
CA SER A 383 -50.31 -17.27 21.94
C SER A 383 -51.14 -15.98 21.96
N GLU A 384 -52.36 -16.05 21.35
CA GLU A 384 -53.37 -15.07 21.62
C GLU A 384 -53.72 -15.08 23.13
N PRO A 385 -53.75 -13.92 23.82
CA PRO A 385 -54.36 -13.86 25.14
C PRO A 385 -55.88 -13.88 24.97
N ASN A 386 -56.49 -14.88 25.61
CA ASN A 386 -57.91 -15.09 25.75
C ASN A 386 -58.60 -13.80 26.31
N PRO A 387 -59.60 -13.21 25.64
CA PRO A 387 -60.32 -12.08 26.17
C PRO A 387 -61.51 -12.55 27.04
N ALA A 388 -61.20 -12.94 28.31
CA ALA A 388 -62.22 -13.12 29.35
C ALA A 388 -61.51 -13.30 30.70
N GLU A 389 -61.29 -12.16 31.40
CA GLU A 389 -61.50 -11.96 32.86
C GLU A 389 -61.25 -10.49 33.18
#